data_394108196480dc08cf871ae18077fb2f
#
_entry.id   394108196480dc08cf871ae18077fb2f
#
_cell.length_a   1.000
_cell.length_b   1.000
_cell.length_c   1.000
_cell.angle_alpha   90.00
_cell.angle_beta   90.00
_cell.angle_gamma   90.00
#
_symmetry.space_group_name_H-M   'P 1'
#
loop_
_entity.id
_entity.type
_entity.pdbx_description
1 polymer ?
#
loop_
_entity_poly.entity_id
_entity_poly.type
_entity_poly.pdbx_seq_one_letter_code
_entity_poly.pdbx_strand_id
1 'polypeptide(L)'
;IKCKSDWTGRRVFHDDDARGECFRAYGSVEASYEDHARFLDSQPRYDSLFVYPADDYRSWARGLKAAGYATAPDYAQRLCRIIEETQLYLLDRPQGEALYAARNRSRAEQAVEGFEAGSSVNPLTPANEERIDPDDFRVTINAYKGYNIYVTNGVNYIVAKEGDTFESLAEIFCISARNLRKF
;
A
#
# COMPACT_ATOMS: atom_id res chain seq x y z
N ILE A 1 -12.22 0.26 -6.67
CA ILE A 1 -12.99 -0.11 -7.87
C ILE A 1 -13.81 1.10 -8.31
N LYS A 2 -13.77 1.45 -9.61
CA LYS A 2 -14.63 2.51 -10.16
C LYS A 2 -16.10 2.10 -10.07
N CYS A 3 -16.99 3.07 -9.74
CA CYS A 3 -18.42 2.79 -9.73
C CYS A 3 -18.89 2.41 -11.15
N LYS A 4 -19.80 1.43 -11.19
CA LYS A 4 -20.60 1.14 -12.37
C LYS A 4 -22.07 1.41 -12.04
N SER A 5 -22.94 1.24 -13.03
CA SER A 5 -24.38 1.48 -12.86
C SER A 5 -25.04 0.58 -11.81
N ASP A 6 -24.46 -0.56 -11.52
CA ASP A 6 -24.89 -1.56 -10.54
C ASP A 6 -24.49 -1.24 -9.08
N TRP A 7 -23.62 -0.24 -8.87
CA TRP A 7 -23.18 0.10 -7.52
C TRP A 7 -24.17 1.02 -6.81
N THR A 8 -24.78 0.49 -5.76
CA THR A 8 -25.73 1.21 -4.89
C THR A 8 -25.16 1.64 -3.54
N GLY A 9 -23.93 1.22 -3.23
CA GLY A 9 -23.23 1.51 -1.98
C GLY A 9 -22.68 2.94 -1.89
N ARG A 10 -21.92 3.21 -0.83
CA ARG A 10 -21.26 4.50 -0.61
C ARG A 10 -20.27 4.80 -1.74
N ARG A 11 -20.07 6.07 -2.02
CA ARG A 11 -19.24 6.56 -3.13
C ARG A 11 -18.24 7.60 -2.64
N VAL A 12 -17.06 7.60 -3.26
CA VAL A 12 -16.05 8.65 -3.14
C VAL A 12 -15.65 9.08 -4.54
N PHE A 13 -15.33 10.36 -4.71
CA PHE A 13 -14.93 10.93 -5.99
C PHE A 13 -13.47 11.33 -5.92
N HIS A 14 -12.70 10.93 -6.92
CA HIS A 14 -11.27 11.23 -7.02
C HIS A 14 -10.86 11.42 -8.47
N ASP A 15 -9.84 12.23 -8.71
CA ASP A 15 -9.27 12.42 -10.03
C ASP A 15 -8.34 11.24 -10.35
N ASP A 16 -8.62 10.53 -11.46
CA ASP A 16 -7.85 9.39 -11.96
C ASP A 16 -7.67 9.55 -13.47
N ASP A 17 -8.17 8.64 -14.31
CA ASP A 17 -8.15 8.80 -15.78
C ASP A 17 -8.99 10.01 -16.23
N ALA A 18 -10.04 10.32 -15.48
CA ALA A 18 -10.86 11.52 -15.64
C ALA A 18 -11.02 12.25 -14.31
N ARG A 19 -11.36 13.55 -14.40
CA ARG A 19 -11.61 14.37 -13.22
C ARG A 19 -12.92 13.97 -12.56
N GLY A 20 -12.88 13.79 -11.22
CA GLY A 20 -14.05 13.48 -10.42
C GLY A 20 -14.64 12.10 -10.68
N GLU A 21 -13.82 11.10 -11.00
CA GLU A 21 -14.30 9.73 -11.18
C GLU A 21 -14.89 9.15 -9.89
N CYS A 22 -15.94 8.36 -10.05
CA CYS A 22 -16.62 7.70 -8.95
C CYS A 22 -15.92 6.39 -8.59
N PHE A 23 -15.58 6.23 -7.31
CA PHE A 23 -15.07 4.99 -6.74
C PHE A 23 -15.98 4.45 -5.64
N ARG A 24 -16.03 3.12 -5.51
CA ARG A 24 -16.76 2.43 -4.44
C ARG A 24 -16.09 2.71 -3.10
N ALA A 25 -16.88 3.10 -2.10
CA ALA A 25 -16.42 3.29 -0.72
C ALA A 25 -16.99 2.18 0.17
N TYR A 26 -16.13 1.61 1.01
CA TYR A 26 -16.45 0.44 1.83
C TYR A 26 -16.48 0.81 3.32
N GLY A 27 -17.16 -0.02 4.11
CA GLY A 27 -17.23 0.14 5.56
C GLY A 27 -16.03 -0.46 6.29
N SER A 28 -15.30 -1.38 5.62
CA SER A 28 -14.11 -2.02 6.17
C SER A 28 -13.13 -2.40 5.05
N VAL A 29 -11.91 -2.75 5.42
CA VAL A 29 -10.88 -3.24 4.51
C VAL A 29 -11.29 -4.58 3.92
N GLU A 30 -11.83 -5.48 4.73
CA GLU A 30 -12.30 -6.81 4.33
C GLU A 30 -13.37 -6.70 3.24
N ALA A 31 -14.38 -5.82 3.44
CA ALA A 31 -15.41 -5.58 2.44
C ALA A 31 -14.84 -5.09 1.09
N SER A 32 -13.76 -4.31 1.13
CA SER A 32 -13.05 -3.87 -0.08
C SER A 32 -12.38 -5.04 -0.80
N TYR A 33 -11.70 -5.91 -0.07
CA TYR A 33 -11.04 -7.09 -0.65
C TYR A 33 -12.05 -8.10 -1.20
N GLU A 34 -13.14 -8.37 -0.48
CA GLU A 34 -14.21 -9.24 -0.95
C GLU A 34 -14.86 -8.73 -2.24
N ASP A 35 -15.12 -7.43 -2.32
CA ASP A 35 -15.69 -6.85 -3.54
C ASP A 35 -14.70 -6.88 -4.70
N HIS A 36 -13.39 -6.70 -4.43
CA HIS A 36 -12.35 -6.84 -5.44
C HIS A 36 -12.26 -8.28 -5.97
N ALA A 37 -12.30 -9.27 -5.09
CA ALA A 37 -12.32 -10.68 -5.50
C ALA A 37 -13.54 -11.00 -6.37
N ARG A 38 -14.74 -10.58 -5.93
CA ARG A 38 -15.97 -10.72 -6.71
C ARG A 38 -15.92 -9.99 -8.06
N PHE A 39 -15.29 -8.82 -8.11
CA PHE A 39 -15.12 -8.08 -9.35
C PHE A 39 -14.29 -8.87 -10.38
N LEU A 40 -13.20 -9.52 -9.95
CA LEU A 40 -12.41 -10.36 -10.84
C LEU A 40 -13.18 -11.61 -11.28
N ASP A 41 -13.84 -12.30 -10.34
CA ASP A 41 -14.60 -13.53 -10.59
C ASP A 41 -15.82 -13.31 -11.51
N SER A 42 -16.46 -12.15 -11.42
CA SER A 42 -17.69 -11.85 -12.17
C SER A 42 -17.48 -11.32 -13.59
N GLN A 43 -16.25 -11.07 -14.01
CA GLN A 43 -15.96 -10.45 -15.31
C GLN A 43 -15.33 -11.49 -16.28
N PRO A 44 -16.02 -11.90 -17.35
CA PRO A 44 -15.51 -12.94 -18.28
C PRO A 44 -14.11 -12.69 -18.83
N ARG A 45 -13.69 -11.43 -18.95
CA ARG A 45 -12.34 -11.08 -19.41
C ARG A 45 -11.23 -11.55 -18.46
N TYR A 46 -11.56 -11.89 -17.21
CA TYR A 46 -10.62 -12.39 -16.20
C TYR A 46 -10.70 -13.90 -16.00
N ASP A 47 -11.62 -14.63 -16.65
CA ASP A 47 -11.79 -16.09 -16.50
C ASP A 47 -10.47 -16.84 -16.71
N SER A 48 -9.66 -16.39 -17.67
CA SER A 48 -8.36 -16.99 -17.95
C SER A 48 -7.35 -16.89 -16.81
N LEU A 49 -7.56 -16.02 -15.83
CA LEU A 49 -6.67 -15.90 -14.67
C LEU A 49 -6.79 -17.11 -13.74
N PHE A 50 -8.01 -17.64 -13.61
CA PHE A 50 -8.32 -18.71 -12.67
C PHE A 50 -7.79 -20.09 -13.10
N VAL A 51 -7.14 -20.19 -14.26
CA VAL A 51 -6.39 -21.39 -14.67
C VAL A 51 -4.97 -21.42 -14.08
N TYR A 52 -4.45 -20.30 -13.59
CA TYR A 52 -3.13 -20.24 -12.98
C TYR A 52 -3.18 -20.76 -11.55
N PRO A 53 -2.13 -21.46 -11.07
CA PRO A 53 -1.96 -21.75 -9.64
C PRO A 53 -2.02 -20.49 -8.79
N ALA A 54 -2.58 -20.58 -7.59
CA ALA A 54 -2.71 -19.43 -6.69
C ALA A 54 -1.38 -18.80 -6.31
N ASP A 55 -0.31 -19.60 -6.24
CA ASP A 55 1.04 -19.19 -5.90
C ASP A 55 1.86 -18.67 -7.11
N ASP A 56 1.33 -18.78 -8.33
CA ASP A 56 1.97 -18.20 -9.53
C ASP A 56 1.58 -16.73 -9.74
N TYR A 57 1.93 -15.90 -8.77
CA TYR A 57 1.64 -14.45 -8.81
C TYR A 57 2.17 -13.77 -10.08
N ARG A 58 3.24 -14.30 -10.72
CA ARG A 58 3.80 -13.73 -11.95
C ARG A 58 2.88 -13.93 -13.14
N SER A 59 2.28 -15.11 -13.27
CA SER A 59 1.27 -15.36 -14.31
C SER A 59 -0.01 -14.60 -14.05
N TRP A 60 -0.44 -14.49 -12.80
CA TRP A 60 -1.55 -13.63 -12.38
C TRP A 60 -1.31 -12.17 -12.77
N ALA A 61 -0.14 -11.60 -12.45
CA ALA A 61 0.19 -10.21 -12.79
C ALA A 61 0.19 -9.94 -14.29
N ARG A 62 0.78 -10.85 -15.08
CA ARG A 62 0.77 -10.77 -16.56
C ARG A 62 -0.63 -10.92 -17.13
N GLY A 63 -1.40 -11.87 -16.62
CA GLY A 63 -2.76 -12.11 -17.04
C GLY A 63 -3.69 -10.91 -16.76
N LEU A 64 -3.60 -10.30 -15.59
CA LEU A 64 -4.31 -9.06 -15.23
C LEU A 64 -3.99 -7.95 -16.24
N LYS A 65 -2.71 -7.75 -16.57
CA LYS A 65 -2.29 -6.76 -17.56
C LYS A 65 -2.87 -7.08 -18.95
N ALA A 66 -2.80 -8.34 -19.38
CA ALA A 66 -3.32 -8.79 -20.68
C ALA A 66 -4.84 -8.64 -20.77
N ALA A 67 -5.55 -8.89 -19.67
CA ALA A 67 -7.00 -8.71 -19.56
C ALA A 67 -7.43 -7.22 -19.46
N GLY A 68 -6.49 -6.28 -19.51
CA GLY A 68 -6.79 -4.85 -19.47
C GLY A 68 -7.20 -4.32 -18.09
N TYR A 69 -6.73 -4.96 -17.01
CA TYR A 69 -6.98 -4.48 -15.64
C TYR A 69 -6.37 -3.10 -15.39
N ALA A 70 -5.19 -2.84 -15.96
CA ALA A 70 -4.48 -1.59 -15.84
C ALA A 70 -3.92 -1.11 -17.17
N THR A 71 -3.90 0.20 -17.38
CA THR A 71 -3.37 0.84 -18.60
C THR A 71 -1.85 0.93 -18.58
N ALA A 72 -1.22 1.10 -17.41
CA ALA A 72 0.22 1.24 -17.27
C ALA A 72 1.00 0.09 -17.93
N PRO A 73 1.98 0.37 -18.82
CA PRO A 73 2.69 -0.67 -19.56
C PRO A 73 3.51 -1.60 -18.67
N ASP A 74 4.01 -1.10 -17.56
CA ASP A 74 4.86 -1.79 -16.58
C ASP A 74 4.08 -2.32 -15.35
N TYR A 75 2.74 -2.38 -15.43
CA TYR A 75 1.88 -2.82 -14.31
C TYR A 75 2.31 -4.17 -13.73
N ALA A 76 2.49 -5.18 -14.60
CA ALA A 76 2.85 -6.53 -14.16
C ALA A 76 4.22 -6.55 -13.45
N GLN A 77 5.20 -5.82 -13.97
CA GLN A 77 6.54 -5.73 -13.38
C GLN A 77 6.50 -5.04 -12.01
N ARG A 78 5.76 -3.93 -11.90
CA ARG A 78 5.57 -3.23 -10.62
C ARG A 78 4.90 -4.10 -9.58
N LEU A 79 3.84 -4.80 -9.96
CA LEU A 79 3.12 -5.71 -9.07
C LEU A 79 4.03 -6.84 -8.58
N CYS A 80 4.76 -7.51 -9.48
CA CYS A 80 5.72 -8.55 -9.11
C CYS A 80 6.80 -8.01 -8.16
N ARG A 81 7.34 -6.82 -8.44
CA ARG A 81 8.35 -6.19 -7.57
C ARG A 81 7.80 -5.97 -6.16
N ILE A 82 6.59 -5.42 -6.02
CA ILE A 82 5.95 -5.21 -4.71
C ILE A 82 5.81 -6.54 -3.97
N ILE A 83 5.29 -7.57 -4.64
CA ILE A 83 5.11 -8.90 -4.06
C ILE A 83 6.45 -9.48 -3.59
N GLU A 84 7.53 -9.30 -4.37
CA GLU A 84 8.87 -9.81 -4.05
C GLU A 84 9.54 -9.02 -2.92
N GLU A 85 9.51 -7.69 -2.98
CA GLU A 85 10.09 -6.81 -1.95
C GLU A 85 9.40 -6.99 -0.59
N THR A 86 8.09 -7.16 -0.60
CA THR A 86 7.30 -7.39 0.61
C THR A 86 7.19 -8.86 0.99
N GLN A 87 7.62 -9.77 0.12
CA GLN A 87 7.52 -11.22 0.26
C GLN A 87 6.08 -11.72 0.48
N LEU A 88 5.09 -11.06 -0.13
CA LEU A 88 3.68 -11.45 -0.04
C LEU A 88 3.43 -12.86 -0.57
N TYR A 89 4.24 -13.37 -1.50
CA TYR A 89 4.18 -14.74 -2.01
C TYR A 89 4.32 -15.82 -0.91
N LEU A 90 4.78 -15.45 0.29
CA LEU A 90 4.80 -16.37 1.43
C LEU A 90 3.39 -16.75 1.88
N LEU A 91 2.41 -15.84 1.73
CA LEU A 91 1.02 -16.07 2.15
C LEU A 91 0.36 -17.20 1.35
N ASP A 92 0.79 -17.45 0.12
CA ASP A 92 0.25 -18.52 -0.75
C ASP A 92 0.83 -19.91 -0.42
N ARG A 93 1.74 -20.00 0.55
CA ARG A 93 2.36 -21.24 0.96
C ARG A 93 1.64 -21.89 2.14
N PRO A 94 1.75 -23.23 2.32
CA PRO A 94 1.34 -23.86 3.57
C PRO A 94 1.99 -23.14 4.76
N GLN A 95 1.21 -22.80 5.78
CA GLN A 95 1.65 -21.99 6.93
C GLN A 95 2.12 -20.55 6.57
N GLY A 96 1.70 -20.03 5.42
CA GLY A 96 2.16 -18.74 4.89
C GLY A 96 1.96 -17.57 5.84
N GLU A 97 0.82 -17.51 6.53
CA GLU A 97 0.55 -16.48 7.54
C GLU A 97 1.58 -16.50 8.67
N ALA A 98 1.92 -17.68 9.18
CA ALA A 98 2.92 -17.82 10.23
C ALA A 98 4.31 -17.42 9.75
N LEU A 99 4.69 -17.81 8.53
CA LEU A 99 5.97 -17.43 7.90
C LEU A 99 6.05 -15.91 7.69
N TYR A 100 5.00 -15.31 7.19
CA TYR A 100 4.93 -13.86 6.95
C TYR A 100 4.97 -13.07 8.26
N ALA A 101 4.25 -13.52 9.29
CA ALA A 101 4.26 -12.91 10.61
C ALA A 101 5.63 -13.03 11.30
N ALA A 102 6.30 -14.19 11.19
CA ALA A 102 7.64 -14.39 11.73
C ALA A 102 8.67 -13.44 11.09
N ARG A 103 8.61 -13.31 9.76
CA ARG A 103 9.46 -12.37 9.01
C ARG A 103 9.25 -10.94 9.46
N ASN A 104 8.00 -10.51 9.63
CA ASN A 104 7.70 -9.13 10.01
C ASN A 104 8.17 -8.83 11.43
N ARG A 105 8.10 -9.80 12.37
CA ARG A 105 8.68 -9.66 13.71
C ARG A 105 10.21 -9.48 13.65
N SER A 106 10.91 -10.35 12.94
CA SER A 106 12.37 -10.25 12.79
C SER A 106 12.81 -8.92 12.17
N ARG A 107 12.05 -8.41 11.22
CA ARG A 107 12.32 -7.10 10.60
C ARG A 107 12.10 -5.95 11.57
N ALA A 108 11.08 -6.03 12.41
CA ALA A 108 10.82 -5.03 13.45
C ALA A 108 11.92 -5.05 14.52
N GLU A 109 12.34 -6.24 14.96
CA GLU A 109 13.44 -6.42 15.93
C GLU A 109 14.76 -5.85 15.40
N GLN A 110 15.13 -6.13 14.15
CA GLN A 110 16.32 -5.57 13.51
C GLN A 110 16.28 -4.05 13.37
N ALA A 111 15.09 -3.48 13.16
CA ALA A 111 14.91 -2.03 13.09
C ALA A 111 15.13 -1.37 14.47
N VAL A 112 14.76 -2.03 15.55
CA VAL A 112 14.98 -1.56 16.92
C VAL A 112 16.45 -1.66 17.31
N GLU A 113 17.13 -2.79 17.03
CA GLU A 113 18.57 -2.96 17.30
C GLU A 113 19.43 -1.93 16.54
N GLY A 114 19.07 -1.62 15.28
CA GLY A 114 19.74 -0.58 14.50
C GLY A 114 19.56 0.83 15.05
N PHE A 115 18.48 1.08 15.82
CA PHE A 115 18.22 2.36 16.45
C PHE A 115 19.00 2.51 17.78
N GLU A 116 19.15 1.44 18.55
CA GLU A 116 19.90 1.48 19.82
C GLU A 116 21.42 1.62 19.64
N ALA A 117 21.96 1.15 18.52
CA ALA A 117 23.39 1.26 18.23
C ALA A 117 23.87 2.66 17.82
N GLY A 118 22.97 3.60 17.57
CA GLY A 118 23.27 4.93 17.00
C GLY A 118 22.89 6.14 17.83
N SER A 119 22.28 6.03 19.00
CA SER A 119 21.77 7.22 19.70
C SER A 119 21.91 7.15 21.21
N SER A 120 22.93 7.85 21.71
CA SER A 120 22.97 8.37 23.08
C SER A 120 22.09 9.63 23.14
N VAL A 121 20.81 9.48 23.43
CA VAL A 121 19.93 10.59 23.79
C VAL A 121 19.02 10.19 24.95
N ASN A 122 19.02 11.06 25.96
CA ASN A 122 18.28 10.98 27.23
C ASN A 122 16.81 10.51 27.07
N PRO A 123 16.31 9.72 28.03
CA PRO A 123 14.90 9.34 28.04
C PRO A 123 14.05 10.56 28.41
N LEU A 124 13.28 11.05 27.46
CA LEU A 124 12.22 12.00 27.72
C LEU A 124 11.06 11.27 28.42
N THR A 125 10.71 11.71 29.58
CA THR A 125 9.57 11.34 30.45
C THR A 125 8.28 11.22 29.63
N PRO A 126 7.39 10.24 29.94
CA PRO A 126 6.10 10.13 29.29
C PRO A 126 5.18 11.27 29.76
N ALA A 127 4.95 12.21 28.89
CA ALA A 127 3.92 13.21 29.06
C ALA A 127 2.73 12.90 28.16
N ASN A 128 1.57 12.69 28.77
CA ASN A 128 0.23 12.64 28.22
C ASN A 128 -0.14 11.44 27.33
N GLU A 129 -0.94 10.57 27.91
CA GLU A 129 -1.93 9.77 27.20
C GLU A 129 -2.98 10.70 26.56
N GLU A 130 -2.70 11.26 25.40
CA GLU A 130 -3.74 11.84 24.57
C GLU A 130 -4.60 10.70 24.02
N ARG A 131 -5.89 10.76 24.34
CA ARG A 131 -6.93 9.90 23.74
C ARG A 131 -6.78 9.95 22.23
N ILE A 132 -6.35 8.84 21.64
CA ILE A 132 -6.31 8.67 20.20
C ILE A 132 -7.77 8.60 19.72
N ASP A 133 -8.16 9.59 18.90
CA ASP A 133 -9.45 9.58 18.21
C ASP A 133 -9.51 8.35 17.31
N PRO A 134 -10.58 7.52 17.36
CA PRO A 134 -10.73 6.35 16.51
C PRO A 134 -10.63 6.63 15.00
N ASP A 135 -10.81 7.89 14.59
CA ASP A 135 -10.67 8.33 13.20
C ASP A 135 -9.23 8.66 12.78
N ASP A 136 -8.28 8.70 13.73
CA ASP A 136 -6.86 8.98 13.46
C ASP A 136 -6.03 7.68 13.35
N PHE A 137 -6.49 6.74 12.53
CA PHE A 137 -5.79 5.49 12.28
C PHE A 137 -4.57 5.77 11.39
N ARG A 138 -3.40 5.94 11.99
CA ARG A 138 -2.11 6.06 11.29
C ARG A 138 -1.71 4.70 10.72
N VAL A 139 -2.09 4.42 9.51
CA VAL A 139 -1.58 3.26 8.79
C VAL A 139 -0.18 3.60 8.28
N THR A 140 0.85 3.02 8.88
CA THR A 140 2.21 3.10 8.35
C THR A 140 2.31 2.19 7.13
N ILE A 141 2.19 2.74 5.94
CA ILE A 141 2.43 2.01 4.70
C ILE A 141 3.90 2.19 4.33
N ASN A 142 4.71 1.22 4.70
CA ASN A 142 6.09 0.99 4.25
C ASN A 142 7.13 2.11 4.51
N ALA A 143 8.25 1.72 5.13
CA ALA A 143 9.47 2.50 5.09
C ALA A 143 10.06 2.45 3.66
N TYR A 144 10.09 3.59 2.96
CA TYR A 144 10.75 3.72 1.67
C TYR A 144 12.05 4.52 1.84
N LYS A 145 13.18 3.91 1.50
CA LYS A 145 14.52 4.53 1.61
C LYS A 145 14.78 5.23 2.95
N GLY A 146 14.33 4.61 4.06
CA GLY A 146 14.55 5.12 5.41
C GLY A 146 13.53 6.15 5.90
N TYR A 147 12.45 6.41 5.18
CA TYR A 147 11.33 7.26 5.58
C TYR A 147 10.09 6.42 5.84
N ASN A 148 9.42 6.67 6.95
CA ASN A 148 8.08 6.12 7.19
C ASN A 148 7.06 6.97 6.41
N ILE A 149 6.22 6.31 5.64
CA ILE A 149 5.11 6.96 4.93
C ILE A 149 3.86 6.80 5.79
N TYR A 150 3.24 7.91 6.11
CA TYR A 150 2.00 7.99 6.88
C TYR A 150 0.85 8.41 5.96
N VAL A 151 -0.37 8.08 6.33
CA VAL A 151 -1.58 8.51 5.62
C VAL A 151 -2.47 9.28 6.59
N THR A 152 -2.88 10.47 6.21
CA THR A 152 -3.89 11.25 6.93
C THR A 152 -4.87 11.81 5.90
N ASN A 153 -6.17 11.58 6.10
CA ASN A 153 -7.23 12.01 5.18
C ASN A 153 -7.01 11.61 3.70
N GLY A 154 -6.44 10.41 3.49
CA GLY A 154 -6.12 9.92 2.14
C GLY A 154 -4.88 10.55 1.50
N VAL A 155 -4.13 11.37 2.23
CA VAL A 155 -2.89 11.99 1.75
C VAL A 155 -1.69 11.30 2.39
N ASN A 156 -0.76 10.83 1.56
CA ASN A 156 0.51 10.28 2.02
C ASN A 156 1.44 11.42 2.45
N TYR A 157 2.03 11.30 3.62
CA TYR A 157 3.04 12.25 4.10
C TYR A 157 4.21 11.53 4.76
N ILE A 158 5.32 12.23 4.87
CA ILE A 158 6.51 11.78 5.58
C ILE A 158 6.90 12.86 6.59
N VAL A 159 7.64 12.45 7.61
CA VAL A 159 8.33 13.40 8.48
C VAL A 159 9.74 13.58 7.92
N ALA A 160 10.04 14.80 7.47
CA ALA A 160 11.36 15.15 6.97
C ALA A 160 12.40 15.08 8.10
N LYS A 161 13.62 14.66 7.76
CA LYS A 161 14.75 14.58 8.68
C LYS A 161 15.57 15.86 8.59
N GLU A 162 16.41 16.07 9.58
CA GLU A 162 17.36 17.19 9.57
C GLU A 162 18.29 17.08 8.33
N GLY A 163 18.36 18.16 7.56
CA GLY A 163 19.12 18.21 6.31
C GLY A 163 18.32 17.86 5.04
N ASP A 164 17.07 17.44 5.15
CA ASP A 164 16.22 17.20 3.98
C ASP A 164 15.83 18.51 3.30
N THR A 165 15.84 18.47 1.98
CA THR A 165 15.29 19.53 1.11
C THR A 165 14.16 18.98 0.24
N PHE A 166 13.31 19.86 -0.28
CA PHE A 166 12.26 19.42 -1.22
C PHE A 166 12.86 18.75 -2.46
N GLU A 167 14.04 19.18 -2.89
CA GLU A 167 14.77 18.62 -4.02
C GLU A 167 15.28 17.23 -3.70
N SER A 168 15.91 17.01 -2.53
CA SER A 168 16.41 15.69 -2.11
C SER A 168 15.26 14.69 -1.91
N LEU A 169 14.16 15.13 -1.31
CA LEU A 169 12.98 14.30 -1.13
C LEU A 169 12.30 13.97 -2.48
N ALA A 170 12.27 14.91 -3.41
CA ALA A 170 11.74 14.69 -4.75
C ALA A 170 12.50 13.58 -5.51
N GLU A 171 13.83 13.55 -5.41
CA GLU A 171 14.68 12.50 -5.97
C GLU A 171 14.44 11.15 -5.28
N ILE A 172 14.38 11.14 -3.94
CA ILE A 172 14.14 9.93 -3.16
C ILE A 172 12.82 9.27 -3.53
N PHE A 173 11.75 10.06 -3.63
CA PHE A 173 10.40 9.55 -3.88
C PHE A 173 9.99 9.53 -5.36
N CYS A 174 10.87 9.95 -6.27
CA CYS A 174 10.61 10.04 -7.72
C CYS A 174 9.36 10.88 -8.06
N ILE A 175 9.16 11.98 -7.34
CA ILE A 175 8.09 12.95 -7.57
C ILE A 175 8.67 14.33 -7.80
N SER A 176 7.92 15.25 -8.40
CA SER A 176 8.44 16.61 -8.62
C SER A 176 8.45 17.40 -7.30
N ALA A 177 9.53 18.18 -7.05
CA ALA A 177 9.63 19.08 -5.89
C ALA A 177 8.46 20.08 -5.81
N ARG A 178 7.84 20.41 -6.96
CA ARG A 178 6.65 21.26 -7.04
C ARG A 178 5.41 20.59 -6.41
N ASN A 179 5.32 19.27 -6.51
CA ASN A 179 4.23 18.51 -5.91
C ASN A 179 4.38 18.42 -4.38
N LEU A 180 5.60 18.30 -3.86
CA LEU A 180 5.89 18.33 -2.42
C LEU A 180 5.54 19.67 -1.76
N ARG A 181 5.63 20.79 -2.49
CA ARG A 181 5.36 22.13 -1.97
C ARG A 181 3.87 22.48 -1.87
N LYS A 182 2.98 21.59 -2.27
CA LYS A 182 1.53 21.80 -2.20
C LYS A 182 0.88 21.35 -0.88
N PHE A 183 1.68 20.75 0.04
CA PHE A 183 1.16 20.25 1.31
C PHE A 183 1.87 20.92 2.48
#